data_bd56bf555b9a6235481aa7e3c6b1ac1c
#
_entry.id   bd56bf555b9a6235481aa7e3c6b1ac1c
#
_cell.length_a   1.000
_cell.length_b   1.000
_cell.length_c   1.000
_cell.angle_alpha   90.00
_cell.angle_beta   90.00
_cell.angle_gamma   90.00
#
_symmetry.space_group_name_H-M   'P 1'
#
loop_
_entity.id
_entity.type
_entity.pdbx_description
1 polymer ?
#
loop_
_entity_poly.entity_id
_entity_poly.type
_entity_poly.pdbx_seq_one_letter_code
_entity_poly.pdbx_strand_id
1 'polypeptide(L)'
;ISNFGGKLTPSGTLKTQGTAPDFNGGEANAFQSFDPPINFRIGFAMEPIIDSMQSWTVSVQLNHPSDNAENYALGSEYALTFSEAFPAKAIIRGGYIIGLEEGQFSGGAGIHIPINGNEYVLQMDYSYTDFAMLGGIHRFTLGMNF
;
A
#
# COMPACT_ATOMS: atom_id res chain seq x y z
N ILE A 1 1.78 13.25 -0.58
CA ILE A 1 3.13 13.33 -1.17
C ILE A 1 4.08 12.67 -0.19
N SER A 2 4.85 11.72 -0.64
CA SER A 2 5.90 11.06 0.14
C SER A 2 7.26 11.25 -0.53
N ASN A 3 8.34 11.20 0.28
CA ASN A 3 9.72 11.33 -0.19
C ASN A 3 10.05 12.67 -0.88
N PHE A 4 9.42 13.75 -0.45
CA PHE A 4 9.76 15.09 -0.93
C PHE A 4 11.10 15.53 -0.32
N GLY A 5 12.14 15.69 -1.15
CA GLY A 5 13.47 16.07 -0.71
C GLY A 5 14.31 16.64 -1.85
N GLY A 6 15.40 17.32 -1.51
CA GLY A 6 16.39 17.78 -2.46
C GLY A 6 17.28 16.64 -2.96
N LYS A 7 18.05 16.93 -4.00
CA LYS A 7 19.04 16.03 -4.60
C LYS A 7 20.00 15.46 -3.54
N LEU A 8 20.14 14.15 -3.52
CA LEU A 8 21.09 13.45 -2.67
C LEU A 8 22.42 13.34 -3.42
N THR A 9 23.46 13.96 -2.86
CA THR A 9 24.81 13.87 -3.40
C THR A 9 25.66 13.16 -2.36
N PRO A 10 25.95 11.87 -2.52
CA PRO A 10 26.89 11.19 -1.64
C PRO A 10 28.25 11.85 -1.73
N SER A 11 28.89 12.08 -0.61
CA SER A 11 30.28 12.61 -0.54
C SER A 11 31.19 11.50 -0.06
N GLY A 12 32.22 11.22 -0.84
CA GLY A 12 33.26 10.26 -0.48
C GLY A 12 34.33 10.17 -1.57
N THR A 13 35.60 9.97 -1.19
CA THR A 13 36.69 9.67 -2.11
C THR A 13 36.97 8.18 -2.09
N LEU A 14 36.77 7.49 -3.22
CA LEU A 14 37.31 6.15 -3.39
C LEU A 14 38.79 6.24 -3.76
N LYS A 15 39.64 5.84 -2.84
CA LYS A 15 41.04 5.57 -3.17
C LYS A 15 41.09 4.21 -3.87
N THR A 16 41.09 4.21 -5.20
CA THR A 16 41.41 3.02 -5.97
C THR A 16 42.89 2.74 -5.84
N GLN A 17 43.26 1.74 -5.05
CA GLN A 17 44.59 1.19 -5.02
C GLN A 17 44.73 0.27 -6.23
N GLY A 18 45.00 0.85 -7.41
CA GLY A 18 45.19 0.10 -8.64
C GLY A 18 46.65 -0.32 -8.80
N THR A 19 46.87 -1.63 -8.93
CA THR A 19 48.14 -2.27 -9.31
C THR A 19 48.25 -2.46 -10.82
N ALA A 20 47.72 -1.56 -11.64
CA ALA A 20 47.90 -1.60 -13.09
C ALA A 20 48.82 -0.46 -13.54
N PRO A 21 49.83 -0.73 -14.39
CA PRO A 21 50.86 0.23 -14.73
C PRO A 21 50.42 1.43 -15.59
N ASP A 22 49.16 1.47 -16.02
CA ASP A 22 48.62 2.53 -16.88
C ASP A 22 47.44 3.32 -16.27
N PHE A 23 47.19 3.19 -14.98
CA PHE A 23 46.14 3.96 -14.33
C PHE A 23 46.77 5.22 -13.70
N ASN A 24 46.75 6.33 -14.43
CA ASN A 24 46.93 7.65 -13.84
C ASN A 24 45.85 7.83 -12.78
N GLY A 25 46.20 7.80 -11.51
CA GLY A 25 45.30 7.96 -10.38
C GLY A 25 44.59 9.31 -10.39
N GLY A 26 43.53 9.39 -11.20
CA GLY A 26 42.55 10.46 -11.12
C GLY A 26 41.62 10.15 -9.97
N GLU A 27 41.37 11.13 -9.11
CA GLU A 27 40.24 11.07 -8.18
C GLU A 27 38.95 10.99 -8.99
N ALA A 28 38.47 9.78 -9.21
CA ALA A 28 37.15 9.57 -9.79
C ALA A 28 36.14 9.92 -8.70
N ASN A 29 35.46 11.05 -8.86
CA ASN A 29 34.21 11.31 -8.14
C ASN A 29 33.20 10.28 -8.59
N ALA A 30 33.24 9.11 -7.95
CA ALA A 30 32.46 7.94 -8.33
C ALA A 30 30.98 8.03 -7.92
N PHE A 31 30.57 9.13 -7.32
CA PHE A 31 29.22 9.28 -6.81
C PHE A 31 28.41 10.22 -7.68
N GLN A 32 27.43 9.65 -8.35
CA GLN A 32 26.44 10.40 -9.11
C GLN A 32 25.34 10.88 -8.17
N SER A 33 24.97 12.16 -8.27
CA SER A 33 23.81 12.68 -7.54
C SER A 33 22.52 12.06 -8.08
N PHE A 34 21.61 11.70 -7.22
CA PHE A 34 20.30 11.17 -7.61
C PHE A 34 19.17 11.94 -6.91
N ASP A 35 18.06 12.05 -7.59
CA ASP A 35 16.84 12.61 -7.01
C ASP A 35 16.11 11.51 -6.25
N PRO A 36 15.62 11.76 -5.01
CA PRO A 36 14.83 10.78 -4.30
C PRO A 36 13.52 10.53 -5.07
N PRO A 37 13.06 9.28 -5.15
CA PRO A 37 11.80 8.97 -5.84
C PRO A 37 10.63 9.64 -5.13
N ILE A 38 10.01 10.61 -5.78
CA ILE A 38 8.83 11.31 -5.27
C ILE A 38 7.60 10.51 -5.69
N ASN A 39 6.67 10.32 -4.76
CA ASN A 39 5.40 9.70 -5.04
C ASN A 39 4.25 10.64 -4.69
N PHE A 40 3.50 11.06 -5.69
CA PHE A 40 2.29 11.84 -5.52
C PHE A 40 1.08 10.92 -5.53
N ARG A 41 0.23 11.05 -4.50
CA ARG A 41 -1.03 10.30 -4.40
C ARG A 41 -2.16 11.25 -4.11
N ILE A 42 -3.27 11.04 -4.81
CA ILE A 42 -4.54 11.69 -4.53
C ILE A 42 -5.64 10.62 -4.56
N GLY A 43 -6.55 10.67 -3.61
CA GLY A 43 -7.63 9.70 -3.54
C GLY A 43 -8.92 10.34 -3.05
N PHE A 44 -10.02 9.75 -3.49
CA PHE A 44 -11.36 10.08 -3.06
C PHE A 44 -12.04 8.80 -2.60
N ALA A 45 -12.82 8.92 -1.53
CA ALA A 45 -13.70 7.88 -1.05
C ALA A 45 -15.08 8.47 -0.79
N MET A 46 -16.10 7.68 -1.05
CA MET A 46 -17.49 8.02 -0.76
C MET A 46 -18.19 6.81 -0.17
N GLU A 47 -19.20 7.08 0.63
CA GLU A 47 -20.03 6.05 1.24
C GLU A 47 -21.48 6.20 0.72
N PRO A 48 -21.81 5.53 -0.40
CA PRO A 48 -23.14 5.62 -1.00
C PRO A 48 -24.26 5.08 -0.10
N ILE A 49 -23.93 4.16 0.79
CA ILE A 49 -24.84 3.59 1.77
C ILE A 49 -24.22 3.72 3.15
N ILE A 50 -24.90 4.41 4.04
CA ILE A 50 -24.56 4.51 5.46
C ILE A 50 -25.85 4.29 6.23
N ASP A 51 -25.94 3.16 6.92
CA ASP A 51 -27.05 2.82 7.80
C ASP A 51 -26.50 2.15 9.07
N SER A 52 -27.30 2.03 10.12
CA SER A 52 -26.92 1.36 11.39
C SER A 52 -26.52 -0.11 11.18
N MET A 53 -27.07 -0.77 10.16
CA MET A 53 -26.84 -2.19 9.88
C MET A 53 -25.88 -2.44 8.72
N GLN A 54 -25.62 -1.45 7.88
CA GLN A 54 -24.79 -1.65 6.69
C GLN A 54 -24.06 -0.37 6.28
N SER A 55 -22.87 -0.53 5.72
CA SER A 55 -22.17 0.54 5.05
C SER A 55 -21.50 0.04 3.77
N TRP A 56 -21.50 0.88 2.76
CA TRP A 56 -20.80 0.62 1.52
C TRP A 56 -19.88 1.78 1.21
N THR A 57 -18.58 1.50 1.11
CA THR A 57 -17.55 2.47 0.76
C THR A 57 -17.00 2.14 -0.61
N VAL A 58 -16.86 3.14 -1.45
CA VAL A 58 -16.14 3.05 -2.73
C VAL A 58 -15.04 4.08 -2.74
N SER A 59 -13.89 3.73 -3.33
CA SER A 59 -12.73 4.61 -3.37
C SER A 59 -12.00 4.54 -4.71
N VAL A 60 -11.39 5.66 -5.08
CA VAL A 60 -10.50 5.76 -6.23
C VAL A 60 -9.24 6.51 -5.80
N GLN A 61 -8.09 6.02 -6.23
CA GLN A 61 -6.80 6.66 -5.96
C GLN A 61 -5.98 6.73 -7.25
N LEU A 62 -5.42 7.90 -7.51
CA LEU A 62 -4.36 8.11 -8.50
C LEU A 62 -3.02 8.04 -7.77
N ASN A 63 -2.08 7.32 -8.31
CA ASN A 63 -0.71 7.23 -7.85
C ASN A 63 0.23 7.59 -9.01
N HIS A 64 1.01 8.65 -8.81
CA HIS A 64 1.96 9.17 -9.80
C HIS A 64 3.38 9.15 -9.19
N PRO A 65 4.12 8.06 -9.33
CA PRO A 65 5.51 7.98 -8.95
C PRO A 65 6.40 8.69 -9.99
N SER A 66 7.49 9.31 -9.54
CA SER A 66 8.43 10.00 -10.44
C SER A 66 9.29 9.06 -11.29
N ASP A 67 9.37 7.79 -10.91
CA ASP A 67 10.25 6.77 -11.47
C ASP A 67 9.52 5.62 -12.16
N ASN A 68 8.18 5.67 -12.23
CA ASN A 68 7.36 4.61 -12.81
C ASN A 68 6.09 5.17 -13.46
N ALA A 69 5.38 4.33 -14.21
CA ALA A 69 4.11 4.68 -14.83
C ALA A 69 3.03 5.03 -13.80
N GLU A 70 2.14 5.92 -14.18
CA GLU A 70 0.94 6.26 -13.41
C GLU A 70 0.05 5.03 -13.25
N ASN A 71 -0.55 4.90 -12.08
CA ASN A 71 -1.53 3.86 -11.84
C ASN A 71 -2.74 4.38 -11.07
N TYR A 72 -3.87 3.71 -11.28
CA TYR A 72 -5.15 4.01 -10.67
C TYR A 72 -5.59 2.81 -9.85
N ALA A 73 -5.95 3.04 -8.60
CA ALA A 73 -6.52 2.01 -7.75
C ALA A 73 -8.01 2.29 -7.51
N LEU A 74 -8.81 1.25 -7.71
CA LEU A 74 -10.24 1.24 -7.40
C LEU A 74 -10.45 0.30 -6.23
N GLY A 75 -11.26 0.72 -5.26
CA GLY A 75 -11.58 -0.09 -4.08
C GLY A 75 -13.05 -0.02 -3.73
N SER A 76 -13.54 -1.12 -3.18
CA SER A 76 -14.89 -1.20 -2.64
C SER A 76 -14.87 -2.05 -1.36
N GLU A 77 -15.60 -1.60 -0.36
CA GLU A 77 -15.82 -2.30 0.91
C GLU A 77 -17.29 -2.27 1.26
N TYR A 78 -17.84 -3.42 1.59
CA TYR A 78 -19.19 -3.55 2.12
C TYR A 78 -19.13 -4.19 3.50
N ALA A 79 -19.72 -3.53 4.49
CA ALA A 79 -19.82 -4.00 5.86
C ALA A 79 -21.29 -4.19 6.25
N LEU A 80 -21.58 -5.33 6.88
CA LEU A 80 -22.88 -5.69 7.38
C LEU A 80 -22.80 -5.96 8.90
N THR A 81 -23.60 -5.26 9.68
CA THR A 81 -23.76 -5.48 11.12
C THR A 81 -24.92 -6.46 11.35
N PHE A 82 -24.69 -7.54 12.10
CA PHE A 82 -25.68 -8.60 12.25
C PHE A 82 -26.88 -8.22 13.11
N SER A 83 -26.65 -7.47 14.18
CA SER A 83 -27.71 -7.09 15.12
C SER A 83 -27.30 -5.89 15.96
N GLU A 84 -28.25 -5.06 16.37
CA GLU A 84 -28.03 -3.97 17.33
C GLU A 84 -27.67 -4.49 18.74
N ALA A 85 -28.21 -5.62 19.12
CA ALA A 85 -27.92 -6.24 20.43
C ALA A 85 -26.52 -6.88 20.49
N PHE A 86 -26.00 -7.32 19.34
CA PHE A 86 -24.65 -7.87 19.19
C PHE A 86 -24.07 -7.37 17.88
N PRO A 87 -23.41 -6.20 17.88
CA PRO A 87 -23.00 -5.50 16.66
C PRO A 87 -21.73 -6.09 16.04
N ALA A 88 -21.69 -7.42 15.87
CA ALA A 88 -20.65 -8.07 15.09
C ALA A 88 -20.80 -7.68 13.61
N LYS A 89 -19.68 -7.41 12.94
CA LYS A 89 -19.66 -6.99 11.54
C LYS A 89 -18.99 -8.04 10.67
N ALA A 90 -19.62 -8.34 9.54
CA ALA A 90 -18.97 -9.03 8.43
C ALA A 90 -18.60 -8.00 7.37
N ILE A 91 -17.41 -8.12 6.82
CA ILE A 91 -16.84 -7.15 5.89
C ILE A 91 -16.33 -7.92 4.67
N ILE A 92 -16.65 -7.44 3.47
CA ILE A 92 -16.06 -7.90 2.22
C ILE A 92 -15.41 -6.72 1.50
N ARG A 93 -14.26 -6.98 0.90
CA ARG A 93 -13.46 -5.95 0.23
C ARG A 93 -12.99 -6.44 -1.12
N GLY A 94 -12.94 -5.55 -2.08
CA GLY A 94 -12.37 -5.82 -3.38
C GLY A 94 -11.62 -4.60 -3.89
N GLY A 95 -10.56 -4.84 -4.66
CA GLY A 95 -9.78 -3.77 -5.25
C GLY A 95 -9.13 -4.21 -6.56
N TYR A 96 -8.87 -3.23 -7.41
CA TYR A 96 -8.17 -3.42 -8.67
C TYR A 96 -7.25 -2.26 -8.97
N ILE A 97 -6.04 -2.55 -9.45
CA ILE A 97 -5.07 -1.55 -9.86
C ILE A 97 -4.91 -1.61 -11.38
N ILE A 98 -5.10 -0.45 -12.03
CA ILE A 98 -4.98 -0.24 -13.47
C ILE A 98 -3.71 0.59 -13.73
N GLY A 99 -3.02 0.35 -14.84
CA GLY A 99 -1.83 1.12 -15.24
C GLY A 99 -0.52 0.49 -14.83
N LEU A 100 -0.53 -0.67 -14.20
CA LEU A 100 0.61 -1.57 -14.14
C LEU A 100 0.63 -2.43 -15.40
N GLU A 101 1.80 -2.90 -15.83
CA GLU A 101 1.93 -3.78 -17.01
C GLU A 101 1.00 -4.99 -16.93
N GLU A 102 0.75 -5.45 -15.70
CA GLU A 102 -0.27 -6.45 -15.40
C GLU A 102 -1.18 -5.91 -14.30
N GLY A 103 -2.50 -5.87 -14.57
CA GLY A 103 -3.49 -5.42 -13.58
C GLY A 103 -3.45 -6.31 -12.33
N GLN A 104 -3.53 -5.68 -11.16
CA GLN A 104 -3.54 -6.39 -9.90
C GLN A 104 -4.94 -6.38 -9.30
N PHE A 105 -5.43 -7.58 -9.02
CA PHE A 105 -6.68 -7.79 -8.31
C PHE A 105 -6.40 -8.11 -6.84
N SER A 106 -7.22 -7.58 -5.95
CA SER A 106 -7.23 -7.93 -4.53
C SER A 106 -8.64 -8.14 -4.03
N GLY A 107 -8.80 -9.09 -3.14
CA GLY A 107 -10.07 -9.35 -2.47
C GLY A 107 -9.84 -9.75 -1.02
N GLY A 108 -10.82 -9.51 -0.16
CA GLY A 108 -10.70 -9.85 1.25
C GLY A 108 -12.05 -9.95 1.94
N ALA A 109 -12.04 -10.63 3.07
CA ALA A 109 -13.18 -10.72 3.98
C ALA A 109 -12.71 -10.60 5.42
N GLY A 110 -13.56 -10.03 6.27
CA GLY A 110 -13.27 -9.87 7.69
C GLY A 110 -14.49 -10.06 8.56
N ILE A 111 -14.22 -10.42 9.82
CA ILE A 111 -15.25 -10.47 10.86
C ILE A 111 -14.71 -9.69 12.07
N HIS A 112 -15.51 -8.73 12.52
CA HIS A 112 -15.22 -7.93 13.71
C HIS A 112 -16.25 -8.24 14.78
N ILE A 113 -15.81 -8.77 15.91
CA ILE A 113 -16.68 -9.24 16.98
C ILE A 113 -16.46 -8.37 18.22
N PRO A 114 -17.46 -7.61 18.66
CA PRO A 114 -17.38 -6.88 19.91
C PRO A 114 -17.44 -7.85 21.10
N ILE A 115 -16.62 -7.60 22.10
CA ILE A 115 -16.52 -8.38 23.33
C ILE A 115 -16.72 -7.41 24.50
N ASN A 116 -17.30 -7.90 25.58
CA ASN A 116 -17.50 -7.13 26.82
C ASN A 116 -18.24 -5.79 26.61
N GLY A 117 -19.40 -5.83 25.91
CA GLY A 117 -20.22 -4.63 25.71
C GLY A 117 -19.60 -3.55 24.80
N ASN A 118 -18.82 -3.93 23.80
CA ASN A 118 -18.08 -3.08 22.87
C ASN A 118 -16.79 -2.45 23.43
N GLU A 119 -16.33 -2.84 24.60
CA GLU A 119 -15.06 -2.37 25.17
C GLU A 119 -13.87 -2.90 24.38
N TYR A 120 -13.97 -4.13 23.85
CA TYR A 120 -12.97 -4.77 23.02
C TYR A 120 -13.58 -5.22 21.70
N VAL A 121 -12.83 -5.13 20.61
CA VAL A 121 -13.24 -5.66 19.30
C VAL A 121 -12.19 -6.62 18.80
N LEU A 122 -12.55 -7.89 18.68
CA LEU A 122 -11.72 -8.90 18.03
C LEU A 122 -11.92 -8.80 16.51
N GLN A 123 -10.82 -8.67 15.79
CA GLN A 123 -10.79 -8.55 14.34
C GLN A 123 -10.07 -9.76 13.75
N MET A 124 -10.70 -10.40 12.78
CA MET A 124 -10.14 -11.46 11.98
C MET A 124 -10.35 -11.12 10.52
N ASP A 125 -9.26 -10.90 9.79
CA ASP A 125 -9.30 -10.53 8.39
C ASP A 125 -8.47 -11.50 7.54
N TYR A 126 -8.97 -11.80 6.36
CA TYR A 126 -8.29 -12.53 5.32
C TYR A 126 -8.23 -11.66 4.07
N SER A 127 -7.11 -11.65 3.39
CA SER A 127 -6.99 -11.01 2.08
C SER A 127 -6.14 -11.86 1.12
N TYR A 128 -6.51 -11.77 -0.14
CA TYR A 128 -5.80 -12.30 -1.28
C TYR A 128 -5.43 -11.17 -2.22
N THR A 129 -4.21 -11.17 -2.72
CA THR A 129 -3.76 -10.24 -3.75
C THR A 129 -3.05 -11.03 -4.83
N ASP A 130 -3.50 -10.87 -6.06
CA ASP A 130 -2.86 -11.44 -7.25
C ASP A 130 -1.76 -10.51 -7.74
N PHE A 131 -0.56 -11.05 -7.90
CA PHE A 131 0.61 -10.36 -8.46
C PHE A 131 0.98 -10.93 -9.82
N ALA A 132 0.00 -11.40 -10.56
CA ALA A 132 0.15 -11.93 -11.90
C ALA A 132 1.30 -12.95 -12.02
N MET A 133 2.44 -12.61 -12.63
CA MET A 133 3.58 -13.52 -12.81
C MET A 133 4.21 -14.01 -11.50
N LEU A 134 4.06 -13.28 -10.41
CA LEU A 134 4.61 -13.64 -9.10
C LEU A 134 3.66 -14.54 -8.28
N GLY A 135 2.46 -14.81 -8.80
CA GLY A 135 1.43 -15.58 -8.11
C GLY A 135 0.67 -14.79 -7.06
N GLY A 136 -0.22 -15.45 -6.34
CA GLY A 136 -1.07 -14.84 -5.34
C GLY A 136 -0.50 -14.87 -3.93
N ILE A 137 -0.72 -13.80 -3.17
CA ILE A 137 -0.35 -13.69 -1.76
C ILE A 137 -1.59 -13.76 -0.90
N HIS A 138 -1.59 -14.67 0.08
CA HIS A 138 -2.61 -14.82 1.10
C HIS A 138 -2.13 -14.17 2.40
N ARG A 139 -2.98 -13.36 3.02
CA ARG A 139 -2.67 -12.72 4.30
C ARG A 139 -3.80 -12.96 5.28
N PHE A 140 -3.44 -13.38 6.49
CA PHE A 140 -4.33 -13.49 7.63
C PHE A 140 -3.91 -12.48 8.68
N THR A 141 -4.88 -11.74 9.21
CA THR A 141 -4.65 -10.75 10.27
C THR A 141 -5.57 -11.06 11.43
N LEU A 142 -5.00 -11.07 12.64
CA LEU A 142 -5.73 -11.13 13.89
C LEU A 142 -5.38 -9.89 14.69
N GLY A 143 -6.39 -9.15 15.13
CA GLY A 143 -6.22 -7.93 15.90
C GLY A 143 -7.23 -7.82 17.03
N MET A 144 -6.90 -7.03 18.03
CA MET A 144 -7.81 -6.65 19.10
C MET A 144 -7.65 -5.15 19.37
N ASN A 145 -8.75 -4.43 19.33
CA ASN A 145 -8.83 -3.02 19.69
C ASN A 145 -9.46 -2.89 21.09
N PHE A 146 -8.95 -1.95 21.87
CA PHE A 146 -9.36 -1.64 23.24
C PHE A 146 -9.37 -0.13 23.47
#